data_2768f2684bc0c03d23675f0d6159cb0a
#
_entry.id   2768f2684bc0c03d23675f0d6159cb0a
#
_cell.length_a   1.000
_cell.length_b   1.000
_cell.length_c   1.000
_cell.angle_alpha   90.00
_cell.angle_beta   90.00
_cell.angle_gamma   90.00
#
_symmetry.space_group_name_H-M   'P 1'
#
loop_
_entity.id
_entity.type
_entity.pdbx_description
1 polymer ?
#
loop_
_entity_poly.entity_id
_entity_poly.type
_entity_poly.pdbx_seq_one_letter_code
_entity_poly.pdbx_strand_id
1 'polypeptide(L)'
;MEIKVLPVGLLETNCYLVHIPERRRVYVIDPGGDAAEILRAVRSFSFDSAAILLTHAHVDHISAAGEVAEKLRTDYVFLPEPDHELYRSPENMLPPYLPCAGNLPPATGRVPAADAVDFTVVALPGHTPGGCGFYFPGASPGPAFFVGDTIFAGSIGRTDFPGGDYETLQHSIRHGILTLPDEIVLYPGHGPATTVGRERRQNPYLQDER
;
A
#
# COMPACT_ATOMS: atom_id res chain seq x y z
N MET A 1 1.25 17.65 5.27
CA MET A 1 1.67 16.24 5.21
C MET A 1 2.86 16.12 4.29
N GLU A 2 3.85 15.32 4.65
CA GLU A 2 5.04 15.05 3.83
C GLU A 2 5.01 13.59 3.39
N ILE A 3 5.29 13.34 2.10
CA ILE A 3 5.39 11.97 1.55
C ILE A 3 6.81 11.75 1.08
N LYS A 4 7.40 10.63 1.49
CA LYS A 4 8.68 10.15 0.99
C LYS A 4 8.51 8.74 0.45
N VAL A 5 9.00 8.48 -0.75
CA VAL A 5 9.02 7.15 -1.35
C VAL A 5 10.42 6.56 -1.26
N LEU A 6 10.48 5.27 -0.94
CA LEU A 6 11.69 4.47 -0.88
C LEU A 6 11.43 3.18 -1.66
N PRO A 7 11.98 2.99 -2.85
CA PRO A 7 12.00 1.68 -3.48
C PRO A 7 12.85 0.73 -2.62
N VAL A 8 12.27 -0.37 -2.18
CA VAL A 8 12.90 -1.31 -1.24
C VAL A 8 12.83 -2.76 -1.74
N GLY A 9 13.77 -3.55 -1.29
CA GLY A 9 13.84 -4.97 -1.61
C GLY A 9 14.19 -5.26 -3.08
N LEU A 10 14.18 -6.54 -3.42
CA LEU A 10 14.60 -7.02 -4.75
C LEU A 10 13.68 -6.54 -5.88
N LEU A 11 12.41 -6.32 -5.58
CA LEU A 11 11.41 -5.92 -6.58
C LEU A 11 11.17 -4.41 -6.62
N GLU A 12 11.98 -3.63 -5.90
CA GLU A 12 11.89 -2.17 -5.83
C GLU A 12 10.46 -1.70 -5.46
N THR A 13 9.84 -2.40 -4.50
CA THR A 13 8.52 -2.06 -3.99
C THR A 13 8.55 -0.69 -3.34
N ASN A 14 7.62 0.16 -3.67
CA ASN A 14 7.51 1.50 -3.12
C ASN A 14 7.04 1.47 -1.66
N CYS A 15 7.95 1.52 -0.72
CA CYS A 15 7.62 1.84 0.67
C CYS A 15 7.40 3.35 0.81
N TYR A 16 6.23 3.74 1.32
CA TYR A 16 5.91 5.15 1.52
C TYR A 16 5.95 5.52 3.00
N LEU A 17 6.62 6.64 3.28
CA LEU A 17 6.59 7.29 4.58
C LEU A 17 5.69 8.51 4.50
N VAL A 18 4.59 8.49 5.24
CA VAL A 18 3.62 9.59 5.29
C VAL A 18 3.70 10.24 6.65
N HIS A 19 4.29 11.44 6.71
CA HIS A 19 4.43 12.21 7.95
C HIS A 19 3.36 13.28 8.06
N ILE A 20 2.65 13.29 9.19
CA ILE A 20 1.64 14.30 9.56
C ILE A 20 2.24 15.17 10.67
N PRO A 21 2.91 16.29 10.34
CA PRO A 21 3.63 17.11 11.33
C PRO A 21 2.73 17.62 12.46
N GLU A 22 1.51 18.05 12.13
CA GLU A 22 0.54 18.63 13.07
C GLU A 22 0.10 17.61 14.12
N ARG A 23 0.18 16.32 13.80
CA ARG A 23 -0.17 15.19 14.69
C ARG A 23 1.06 14.47 15.24
N ARG A 24 2.25 14.88 14.81
CA ARG A 24 3.51 14.23 15.15
C ARG A 24 3.45 12.71 14.91
N ARG A 25 2.91 12.32 13.74
CA ARG A 25 2.64 10.94 13.38
C ARG A 25 3.26 10.55 12.05
N VAL A 26 3.79 9.30 11.99
CA VAL A 26 4.31 8.70 10.76
C VAL A 26 3.55 7.41 10.45
N TYR A 27 3.11 7.28 9.22
CA TYR A 27 2.64 6.03 8.64
C TYR A 27 3.73 5.46 7.73
N VAL A 28 4.04 4.17 7.91
CA VAL A 28 4.91 3.41 7.02
C VAL A 28 4.01 2.48 6.22
N ILE A 29 3.90 2.73 4.91
CA ILE A 29 3.05 1.95 4.02
C ILE A 29 3.95 0.98 3.26
N ASP A 30 3.59 -0.31 3.30
CA ASP A 30 4.23 -1.41 2.58
C ASP A 30 5.76 -1.48 2.80
N PRO A 31 6.24 -1.75 4.03
CA PRO A 31 7.66 -1.97 4.30
C PRO A 31 8.12 -3.33 3.76
N GLY A 32 8.35 -3.40 2.46
CA GLY A 32 8.61 -4.65 1.72
C GLY A 32 10.03 -5.19 1.83
N GLY A 33 10.99 -4.39 2.30
CA GLY A 33 12.40 -4.78 2.42
C GLY A 33 13.22 -3.68 3.05
N ASP A 34 14.55 -3.86 3.11
CA ASP A 34 15.53 -2.83 3.51
C ASP A 34 15.17 -2.05 4.79
N ALA A 35 14.75 -2.77 5.86
CA ALA A 35 14.30 -2.17 7.12
C ALA A 35 15.23 -1.08 7.65
N ALA A 36 16.55 -1.28 7.55
CA ALA A 36 17.53 -0.30 8.01
C ALA A 36 17.45 1.03 7.24
N GLU A 37 17.15 0.99 5.94
CA GLU A 37 16.97 2.18 5.12
C GLU A 37 15.65 2.90 5.46
N ILE A 38 14.55 2.16 5.58
CA ILE A 38 13.27 2.69 6.04
C ILE A 38 13.43 3.40 7.38
N LEU A 39 14.05 2.73 8.37
CA LEU A 39 14.25 3.29 9.71
C LEU A 39 15.16 4.52 9.71
N ARG A 40 16.20 4.55 8.86
CA ARG A 40 17.04 5.73 8.67
C ARG A 40 16.22 6.90 8.13
N ALA A 41 15.37 6.64 7.15
CA ALA A 41 14.52 7.67 6.54
C ALA A 41 13.45 8.19 7.51
N VAL A 42 12.81 7.31 8.30
CA VAL A 42 11.83 7.69 9.34
C VAL A 42 12.43 8.63 10.39
N ARG A 43 13.71 8.43 10.76
CA ARG A 43 14.41 9.29 11.74
C ARG A 43 14.58 10.73 11.28
N SER A 44 14.37 11.05 10.00
CA SER A 44 14.38 12.44 9.52
C SER A 44 13.12 13.22 9.93
N PHE A 45 12.08 12.54 10.37
CA PHE A 45 10.84 13.16 10.85
C PHE A 45 10.84 13.31 12.36
N SER A 46 10.12 14.32 12.87
CA SER A 46 9.84 14.48 14.28
C SER A 46 8.43 13.95 14.58
N PHE A 47 8.34 12.82 15.27
CA PHE A 47 7.07 12.15 15.55
C PHE A 47 7.05 11.53 16.96
N ASP A 48 5.85 11.32 17.48
CA ASP A 48 5.59 10.68 18.79
C ASP A 48 4.96 9.29 18.62
N SER A 49 4.35 9.04 17.46
CA SER A 49 3.70 7.77 17.16
C SER A 49 3.90 7.35 15.70
N ALA A 50 3.98 6.04 15.48
CA ALA A 50 4.06 5.44 14.17
C ALA A 50 3.02 4.33 14.01
N ALA A 51 2.64 4.05 12.77
CA ALA A 51 1.79 2.92 12.41
C ALA A 51 2.29 2.31 11.10
N ILE A 52 2.08 1.01 10.92
CA ILE A 52 2.34 0.31 9.66
C ILE A 52 1.01 0.06 8.98
N LEU A 53 0.93 0.40 7.70
CA LEU A 53 -0.24 0.18 6.86
C LEU A 53 0.14 -0.72 5.69
N LEU A 54 -0.50 -1.87 5.58
CA LEU A 54 -0.23 -2.83 4.51
C LEU A 54 -1.39 -2.81 3.52
N THR A 55 -1.09 -2.57 2.24
CA THR A 55 -2.10 -2.55 1.18
C THR A 55 -2.62 -3.96 0.88
N HIS A 56 -1.74 -4.95 0.98
CA HIS A 56 -2.04 -6.37 0.80
C HIS A 56 -0.91 -7.25 1.38
N ALA A 57 -1.02 -8.56 1.28
CA ALA A 57 -0.16 -9.49 2.00
C ALA A 57 0.93 -10.17 1.16
N HIS A 58 1.29 -9.71 -0.03
CA HIS A 58 2.44 -10.26 -0.76
C HIS A 58 3.76 -9.91 -0.09
N VAL A 59 4.72 -10.84 -0.17
CA VAL A 59 5.98 -10.80 0.58
C VAL A 59 6.78 -9.53 0.37
N ASP A 60 6.80 -9.00 -0.82
CA ASP A 60 7.54 -7.80 -1.18
C ASP A 60 6.93 -6.50 -0.62
N HIS A 61 5.74 -6.56 -0.05
CA HIS A 61 5.10 -5.46 0.67
C HIS A 61 5.21 -5.58 2.20
N ILE A 62 5.51 -6.79 2.72
CA ILE A 62 5.40 -7.06 4.16
C ILE A 62 6.70 -7.50 4.82
N SER A 63 7.75 -7.86 4.06
CA SER A 63 8.94 -8.55 4.59
C SER A 63 9.68 -7.82 5.71
N ALA A 64 9.71 -6.50 5.69
CA ALA A 64 10.36 -5.71 6.73
C ALA A 64 9.41 -5.26 7.85
N ALA A 65 8.10 -5.57 7.76
CA ALA A 65 7.09 -5.08 8.71
C ALA A 65 7.43 -5.43 10.16
N GLY A 66 7.97 -6.63 10.43
CA GLY A 66 8.35 -7.07 11.77
C GLY A 66 9.47 -6.24 12.38
N GLU A 67 10.58 -6.08 11.65
CA GLU A 67 11.72 -5.31 12.13
C GLU A 67 11.36 -3.81 12.27
N VAL A 68 10.63 -3.26 11.32
CA VAL A 68 10.18 -1.86 11.37
C VAL A 68 9.25 -1.64 12.55
N ALA A 69 8.27 -2.52 12.80
CA ALA A 69 7.37 -2.42 13.94
C ALA A 69 8.14 -2.45 15.28
N GLU A 70 9.06 -3.40 15.45
CA GLU A 70 9.89 -3.53 16.65
C GLU A 70 10.70 -2.26 16.91
N LYS A 71 11.40 -1.75 15.91
CA LYS A 71 12.29 -0.58 16.07
C LYS A 71 11.53 0.73 16.24
N LEU A 72 10.35 0.86 15.67
CA LEU A 72 9.46 2.01 15.88
C LEU A 72 8.62 1.88 17.17
N ARG A 73 8.67 0.72 17.82
CA ARG A 73 7.86 0.40 19.02
C ARG A 73 6.37 0.61 18.79
N THR A 74 5.89 0.21 17.60
CA THR A 74 4.47 0.22 17.29
C THR A 74 3.93 -1.20 17.27
N ASP A 75 2.78 -1.38 17.90
CA ASP A 75 1.96 -2.60 17.85
C ASP A 75 0.79 -2.46 16.86
N TYR A 76 0.65 -1.29 16.24
CA TYR A 76 -0.38 -1.05 15.26
C TYR A 76 0.10 -1.34 13.82
N VAL A 77 -0.32 -2.48 13.32
CA VAL A 77 -0.14 -2.91 11.93
C VAL A 77 -1.52 -3.18 11.34
N PHE A 78 -1.89 -2.37 10.35
CA PHE A 78 -3.14 -2.54 9.62
C PHE A 78 -2.94 -3.46 8.41
N LEU A 79 -3.86 -4.40 8.24
CA LEU A 79 -4.05 -5.21 7.04
C LEU A 79 -5.53 -5.60 6.95
N PRO A 80 -6.21 -5.51 5.80
CA PRO A 80 -7.59 -5.98 5.67
C PRO A 80 -7.76 -7.45 6.04
N GLU A 81 -8.86 -7.78 6.74
CA GLU A 81 -9.11 -9.13 7.24
C GLU A 81 -9.07 -10.24 6.17
N PRO A 82 -9.55 -10.04 4.91
CA PRO A 82 -9.47 -11.11 3.90
C PRO A 82 -8.04 -11.54 3.53
N ASP A 83 -7.03 -10.69 3.78
CA ASP A 83 -5.62 -11.04 3.54
C ASP A 83 -4.91 -11.63 4.77
N HIS A 84 -5.57 -11.76 5.93
CA HIS A 84 -4.93 -12.30 7.14
C HIS A 84 -4.48 -13.76 7.00
N GLU A 85 -5.16 -14.56 6.17
CA GLU A 85 -4.74 -15.93 5.88
C GLU A 85 -3.47 -15.91 5.02
N LEU A 86 -3.47 -15.17 3.91
CA LEU A 86 -2.30 -15.00 3.04
C LEU A 86 -1.09 -14.47 3.82
N TYR A 87 -1.28 -13.49 4.68
CA TYR A 87 -0.23 -12.88 5.52
C TYR A 87 0.53 -13.90 6.37
N ARG A 88 -0.13 -14.95 6.83
CA ARG A 88 0.45 -16.01 7.66
C ARG A 88 0.81 -17.27 6.87
N SER A 89 0.44 -17.31 5.60
CA SER A 89 0.65 -18.47 4.72
C SER A 89 2.01 -18.42 4.03
N PRO A 90 2.64 -19.59 3.77
CA PRO A 90 3.74 -19.65 2.84
C PRO A 90 3.41 -19.16 1.42
N GLU A 91 2.13 -19.06 1.08
CA GLU A 91 1.67 -18.58 -0.24
C GLU A 91 1.88 -17.07 -0.45
N ASN A 92 2.25 -16.31 0.60
CA ASN A 92 2.62 -14.90 0.43
C ASN A 92 3.94 -14.74 -0.34
N MET A 93 4.71 -15.81 -0.56
CA MET A 93 5.96 -15.79 -1.30
C MET A 93 5.80 -15.42 -2.77
N LEU A 94 6.92 -14.99 -3.41
CA LEU A 94 7.01 -14.71 -4.85
C LEU A 94 8.11 -15.60 -5.47
N PRO A 95 7.77 -16.85 -5.84
CA PRO A 95 8.74 -17.76 -6.45
C PRO A 95 9.21 -17.25 -7.84
N PRO A 96 10.47 -17.48 -8.20
CA PRO A 96 11.56 -18.07 -7.41
C PRO A 96 12.35 -17.02 -6.60
N TYR A 97 11.90 -15.77 -6.54
CA TYR A 97 12.71 -14.62 -6.12
C TYR A 97 12.69 -14.39 -4.61
N LEU A 98 11.52 -14.48 -3.99
CA LEU A 98 11.35 -14.16 -2.57
C LEU A 98 10.66 -15.31 -1.82
N PRO A 99 11.31 -15.85 -0.76
CA PRO A 99 10.64 -16.79 0.15
C PRO A 99 9.52 -16.07 0.92
N CYS A 100 8.65 -16.85 1.57
CA CYS A 100 7.62 -16.27 2.44
C CYS A 100 8.25 -15.42 3.55
N ALA A 101 7.55 -14.36 3.93
CA ALA A 101 7.96 -13.48 5.02
C ALA A 101 7.86 -14.20 6.37
N GLY A 102 8.90 -14.04 7.21
CA GLY A 102 8.92 -14.47 8.59
C GLY A 102 8.83 -13.32 9.57
N ASN A 103 8.61 -13.62 10.85
CA ASN A 103 8.56 -12.62 11.95
C ASN A 103 7.58 -11.48 11.72
N LEU A 104 6.44 -11.78 11.12
CA LEU A 104 5.39 -10.79 10.90
C LEU A 104 4.66 -10.47 12.21
N PRO A 105 4.46 -9.19 12.55
CA PRO A 105 3.70 -8.79 13.72
C PRO A 105 2.21 -9.13 13.55
N PRO A 106 1.43 -9.22 14.64
CA PRO A 106 -0.01 -9.32 14.53
C PRO A 106 -0.58 -8.13 13.77
N ALA A 107 -1.44 -8.40 12.79
CA ALA A 107 -2.14 -7.37 12.03
C ALA A 107 -3.62 -7.29 12.44
N THR A 108 -4.22 -6.11 12.26
CA THR A 108 -5.64 -5.85 12.52
C THR A 108 -6.31 -5.21 11.31
N GLY A 109 -7.55 -5.61 11.00
CA GLY A 109 -8.39 -4.97 9.98
C GLY A 109 -9.11 -3.70 10.47
N ARG A 110 -8.83 -3.23 11.68
CA ARG A 110 -9.52 -2.08 12.29
C ARG A 110 -8.64 -0.85 12.30
N VAL A 111 -9.18 0.27 11.80
CA VAL A 111 -8.54 1.59 11.90
C VAL A 111 -8.96 2.23 13.23
N PRO A 112 -8.01 2.61 14.11
CA PRO A 112 -8.36 3.37 15.31
C PRO A 112 -9.04 4.69 14.95
N ALA A 113 -10.00 5.12 15.77
CA ALA A 113 -10.72 6.38 15.53
C ALA A 113 -9.79 7.62 15.46
N ALA A 114 -8.66 7.56 16.16
CA ALA A 114 -7.64 8.62 16.09
C ALA A 114 -6.98 8.73 14.71
N ASP A 115 -6.92 7.65 13.93
CA ASP A 115 -6.28 7.60 12.61
C ASP A 115 -7.29 7.79 11.48
N ALA A 116 -8.55 7.46 11.72
CA ALA A 116 -9.63 7.61 10.75
C ALA A 116 -9.84 9.08 10.27
N VAL A 117 -9.22 10.05 10.93
CA VAL A 117 -9.24 11.45 10.49
C VAL A 117 -8.12 11.78 9.51
N ASP A 118 -7.07 10.96 9.44
CA ASP A 118 -5.93 11.19 8.55
C ASP A 118 -6.15 10.54 7.19
N PHE A 119 -6.72 9.33 7.17
CA PHE A 119 -6.95 8.58 5.94
C PHE A 119 -8.22 7.74 5.99
N THR A 120 -8.68 7.34 4.82
CA THR A 120 -9.75 6.36 4.63
C THR A 120 -9.19 5.13 3.95
N VAL A 121 -9.59 3.95 4.43
CA VAL A 121 -9.30 2.68 3.75
C VAL A 121 -10.35 2.46 2.67
N VAL A 122 -9.89 2.23 1.45
CA VAL A 122 -10.73 1.89 0.30
C VAL A 122 -10.46 0.45 -0.08
N ALA A 123 -11.44 -0.41 -0.03
CA ALA A 123 -11.31 -1.80 -0.48
C ALA A 123 -11.08 -1.85 -1.99
N LEU A 124 -10.03 -2.55 -2.42
CA LEU A 124 -9.62 -2.71 -3.82
C LEU A 124 -9.22 -4.18 -4.09
N PRO A 125 -10.12 -5.14 -3.84
CA PRO A 125 -9.82 -6.55 -4.05
C PRO A 125 -9.56 -6.86 -5.53
N GLY A 126 -8.91 -8.01 -5.79
CA GLY A 126 -8.69 -8.57 -7.12
C GLY A 126 -7.24 -8.91 -7.42
N HIS A 127 -6.26 -8.14 -6.97
CA HIS A 127 -4.86 -8.57 -6.94
C HIS A 127 -4.65 -9.59 -5.79
N THR A 128 -5.20 -9.27 -4.63
CA THR A 128 -5.45 -10.19 -3.52
C THR A 128 -6.88 -10.03 -3.03
N PRO A 129 -7.43 -10.99 -2.25
CA PRO A 129 -8.79 -10.89 -1.70
C PRO A 129 -8.99 -9.67 -0.79
N GLY A 130 -7.95 -9.28 -0.05
CA GLY A 130 -7.97 -8.17 0.90
C GLY A 130 -7.30 -6.89 0.39
N GLY A 131 -6.93 -6.83 -0.89
CA GLY A 131 -6.29 -5.64 -1.45
C GLY A 131 -7.03 -4.36 -1.10
N CYS A 132 -6.30 -3.32 -0.66
CA CYS A 132 -6.87 -2.03 -0.32
C CYS A 132 -5.94 -0.87 -0.69
N GLY A 133 -6.49 0.33 -0.63
CA GLY A 133 -5.71 1.55 -0.73
C GLY A 133 -5.99 2.50 0.45
N PHE A 134 -5.06 3.42 0.67
CA PHE A 134 -5.13 4.43 1.72
C PHE A 134 -5.28 5.81 1.10
N TYR A 135 -6.45 6.42 1.24
CA TYR A 135 -6.75 7.74 0.71
C TYR A 135 -6.57 8.81 1.79
N PHE A 136 -5.63 9.73 1.57
CA PHE A 136 -5.31 10.85 2.44
C PHE A 136 -5.85 12.16 1.83
N PRO A 137 -7.00 12.67 2.29
CA PRO A 137 -7.62 13.88 1.71
C PRO A 137 -6.84 15.16 2.00
N GLY A 138 -6.10 15.19 3.12
CA GLY A 138 -5.35 16.37 3.60
C GLY A 138 -3.92 16.48 3.08
N ALA A 139 -3.53 15.71 2.05
CA ALA A 139 -2.20 15.80 1.47
C ALA A 139 -1.96 17.15 0.77
N SER A 140 -0.71 17.63 0.78
CA SER A 140 -0.27 18.79 0.03
C SER A 140 0.74 18.34 -1.03
N PRO A 141 0.61 18.73 -2.30
CA PRO A 141 -0.25 19.79 -2.82
C PRO A 141 -1.71 19.39 -3.15
N GLY A 142 -2.12 18.17 -2.91
CA GLY A 142 -3.47 17.67 -3.14
C GLY A 142 -3.67 16.28 -2.54
N PRO A 143 -4.90 15.70 -2.59
CA PRO A 143 -5.16 14.37 -2.06
C PRO A 143 -4.23 13.31 -2.63
N ALA A 144 -3.77 12.38 -1.78
CA ALA A 144 -2.90 11.27 -2.13
C ALA A 144 -3.61 9.94 -1.93
N PHE A 145 -3.49 9.03 -2.88
CA PHE A 145 -4.09 7.71 -2.80
C PHE A 145 -3.03 6.62 -3.04
N PHE A 146 -2.65 5.92 -1.98
CA PHE A 146 -1.73 4.79 -2.03
C PHE A 146 -2.54 3.55 -2.38
N VAL A 147 -2.32 2.99 -3.56
CA VAL A 147 -3.22 1.99 -4.17
C VAL A 147 -2.64 0.58 -4.22
N GLY A 148 -1.44 0.37 -3.63
CA GLY A 148 -0.75 -0.91 -3.71
C GLY A 148 -0.64 -1.41 -5.14
N ASP A 149 -0.84 -2.70 -5.32
CA ASP A 149 -0.75 -3.37 -6.62
C ASP A 149 -2.10 -3.46 -7.37
N THR A 150 -2.97 -2.48 -7.13
CA THR A 150 -4.24 -2.42 -7.85
C THR A 150 -4.07 -1.84 -9.26
N ILE A 151 -3.38 -0.70 -9.38
CA ILE A 151 -3.17 0.01 -10.65
C ILE A 151 -1.78 0.65 -10.65
N PHE A 152 -1.15 0.64 -11.81
CA PHE A 152 0.17 1.26 -12.06
C PHE A 152 0.08 2.29 -13.17
N ALA A 153 1.16 3.04 -13.37
CA ALA A 153 1.26 3.97 -14.51
C ALA A 153 1.23 3.20 -15.84
N GLY A 154 0.06 3.14 -16.47
CA GLY A 154 -0.17 2.45 -17.75
C GLY A 154 -0.32 0.92 -17.64
N SER A 155 -0.54 0.38 -16.43
CA SER A 155 -0.76 -1.05 -16.20
C SER A 155 -1.71 -1.29 -15.02
N ILE A 156 -1.99 -2.55 -14.73
CA ILE A 156 -2.77 -2.98 -13.56
C ILE A 156 -2.06 -4.15 -12.86
N GLY A 157 -2.48 -4.45 -11.64
CA GLY A 157 -2.00 -5.60 -10.88
C GLY A 157 -2.25 -6.93 -11.60
N ARG A 158 -1.38 -7.89 -11.35
CA ARG A 158 -1.59 -9.27 -11.83
C ARG A 158 -2.65 -9.96 -10.96
N THR A 159 -3.31 -10.96 -11.55
CA THR A 159 -4.42 -11.68 -10.92
C THR A 159 -4.28 -13.20 -11.02
N ASP A 160 -3.11 -13.69 -11.39
CA ASP A 160 -2.80 -15.10 -11.60
C ASP A 160 -2.18 -15.79 -10.37
N PHE A 161 -2.02 -15.08 -9.25
CA PHE A 161 -1.64 -15.64 -7.96
C PHE A 161 -2.86 -16.15 -7.18
N PRO A 162 -2.66 -17.04 -6.18
CA PRO A 162 -3.74 -17.54 -5.34
C PRO A 162 -4.58 -16.40 -4.75
N GLY A 163 -5.89 -16.46 -4.97
CA GLY A 163 -6.84 -15.44 -4.53
C GLY A 163 -7.00 -14.24 -5.47
N GLY A 164 -6.21 -14.17 -6.55
CA GLY A 164 -6.35 -13.14 -7.59
C GLY A 164 -7.57 -13.39 -8.48
N ASP A 165 -8.25 -12.30 -8.90
CA ASP A 165 -9.41 -12.34 -9.80
C ASP A 165 -9.47 -11.09 -10.67
N TYR A 166 -9.42 -11.28 -11.98
CA TYR A 166 -9.34 -10.18 -12.94
C TYR A 166 -10.59 -9.29 -12.97
N GLU A 167 -11.76 -9.91 -12.94
CA GLU A 167 -13.03 -9.17 -13.00
C GLU A 167 -13.22 -8.33 -11.75
N THR A 168 -12.87 -8.89 -10.59
CA THR A 168 -12.88 -8.18 -9.32
C THR A 168 -11.88 -7.00 -9.33
N LEU A 169 -10.68 -7.19 -9.87
CA LEU A 169 -9.69 -6.11 -10.00
C LEU A 169 -10.20 -4.99 -10.92
N GLN A 170 -10.75 -5.33 -12.07
CA GLN A 170 -11.36 -4.37 -13.00
C GLN A 170 -12.49 -3.59 -12.32
N HIS A 171 -13.35 -4.29 -11.55
CA HIS A 171 -14.42 -3.64 -10.78
C HIS A 171 -13.86 -2.66 -9.74
N SER A 172 -12.84 -3.08 -8.98
CA SER A 172 -12.17 -2.23 -7.98
C SER A 172 -11.59 -0.97 -8.60
N ILE A 173 -10.90 -1.09 -9.73
CA ILE A 173 -10.32 0.05 -10.43
C ILE A 173 -11.42 1.00 -10.93
N ARG A 174 -12.42 0.47 -11.65
CA ARG A 174 -13.47 1.28 -12.28
C ARG A 174 -14.34 2.01 -11.24
N HIS A 175 -14.67 1.37 -10.13
CA HIS A 175 -15.60 1.92 -9.12
C HIS A 175 -14.90 2.52 -7.91
N GLY A 176 -13.72 2.03 -7.52
CA GLY A 176 -12.98 2.54 -6.37
C GLY A 176 -11.99 3.65 -6.71
N ILE A 177 -11.46 3.67 -7.94
CA ILE A 177 -10.41 4.63 -8.34
C ILE A 177 -10.88 5.58 -9.43
N LEU A 178 -11.39 5.07 -10.56
CA LEU A 178 -11.70 5.92 -11.71
C LEU A 178 -12.95 6.79 -11.53
N THR A 179 -13.70 6.66 -10.46
CA THR A 179 -14.79 7.57 -10.10
C THR A 179 -14.31 8.84 -9.40
N LEU A 180 -13.05 8.87 -8.97
CA LEU A 180 -12.44 10.01 -8.29
C LEU A 180 -12.04 11.11 -9.28
N PRO A 181 -11.85 12.38 -8.81
CA PRO A 181 -11.36 13.48 -9.62
C PRO A 181 -10.02 13.21 -10.31
N ASP A 182 -9.83 13.76 -11.50
CA ASP A 182 -8.68 13.54 -12.38
C ASP A 182 -7.32 13.93 -11.76
N GLU A 183 -7.33 14.93 -10.87
CA GLU A 183 -6.14 15.48 -10.22
C GLU A 183 -5.59 14.63 -9.08
N ILE A 184 -6.33 13.62 -8.62
CA ILE A 184 -5.87 12.77 -7.53
C ILE A 184 -4.64 11.98 -7.96
N VAL A 185 -3.57 12.11 -7.16
CA VAL A 185 -2.32 11.38 -7.38
C VAL A 185 -2.44 9.97 -6.83
N LEU A 186 -2.14 9.00 -7.68
CA LEU A 186 -2.06 7.58 -7.34
C LEU A 186 -0.61 7.19 -7.08
N TYR A 187 -0.38 6.59 -5.92
CA TYR A 187 0.90 6.08 -5.46
C TYR A 187 0.86 4.54 -5.47
N PRO A 188 1.37 3.89 -6.53
CA PRO A 188 1.30 2.43 -6.68
C PRO A 188 2.39 1.71 -5.89
N GLY A 189 2.22 0.40 -5.70
CA GLY A 189 3.23 -0.47 -5.09
C GLY A 189 4.54 -0.55 -5.87
N HIS A 190 4.50 -0.37 -7.19
CA HIS A 190 5.70 -0.39 -8.05
C HIS A 190 5.68 0.73 -9.09
N GLY A 191 6.88 1.19 -9.47
CA GLY A 191 7.06 2.18 -10.51
C GLY A 191 6.64 3.60 -10.11
N PRO A 192 6.46 4.50 -11.07
CA PRO A 192 6.21 5.90 -10.80
C PRO A 192 4.75 6.18 -10.38
N ALA A 193 4.56 7.26 -9.63
CA ALA A 193 3.24 7.83 -9.36
C ALA A 193 2.55 8.26 -10.67
N THR A 194 1.21 8.22 -10.65
CA THR A 194 0.37 8.62 -11.77
C THR A 194 -0.85 9.42 -11.26
N THR A 195 -1.84 9.66 -12.10
CA THR A 195 -3.09 10.31 -11.70
C THR A 195 -4.31 9.56 -12.21
N VAL A 196 -5.43 9.71 -11.51
CA VAL A 196 -6.72 9.13 -11.93
C VAL A 196 -7.03 9.50 -13.38
N GLY A 197 -6.89 10.78 -13.72
CA GLY A 197 -7.21 11.26 -15.06
C GLY A 197 -6.29 10.71 -16.16
N ARG A 198 -5.00 10.50 -15.87
CA ARG A 198 -4.08 9.87 -16.83
C ARG A 198 -4.48 8.42 -17.07
N GLU A 199 -4.69 7.66 -16.01
CA GLU A 199 -5.02 6.24 -16.14
C GLU A 199 -6.38 6.02 -16.80
N ARG A 200 -7.38 6.82 -16.48
CA ARG A 200 -8.69 6.79 -17.16
C ARG A 200 -8.59 6.96 -18.67
N ARG A 201 -7.68 7.82 -19.15
CA ARG A 201 -7.55 8.14 -20.58
C ARG A 201 -6.56 7.27 -21.33
N GLN A 202 -5.52 6.75 -20.68
CA GLN A 202 -4.35 6.21 -21.36
C GLN A 202 -3.97 4.79 -20.94
N ASN A 203 -4.52 4.26 -19.82
CA ASN A 203 -4.18 2.91 -19.40
C ASN A 203 -4.81 1.89 -20.36
N PRO A 204 -4.00 1.06 -21.06
CA PRO A 204 -4.51 0.15 -22.09
C PRO A 204 -5.42 -0.95 -21.54
N TYR A 205 -5.28 -1.30 -20.25
CA TYR A 205 -6.12 -2.31 -19.59
C TYR A 205 -7.52 -1.80 -19.21
N LEU A 206 -7.76 -0.50 -19.31
CA LEU A 206 -8.98 0.17 -18.88
C LEU A 206 -9.78 0.77 -20.04
N GLN A 207 -9.25 0.64 -21.26
CA GLN A 207 -9.99 1.03 -22.46
C GLN A 207 -10.99 -0.08 -22.79
N ASP A 208 -12.22 0.31 -23.11
CA ASP A 208 -13.21 -0.64 -23.63
C ASP A 208 -12.69 -1.17 -24.98
N GLU A 209 -12.85 -2.47 -25.24
CA GLU A 209 -12.57 -3.05 -26.54
C GLU A 209 -13.45 -2.33 -27.58
N ARG A 210 -12.80 -1.67 -28.55
CA ARG A 210 -13.49 -0.98 -29.64
C ARG A 210 -13.94 -1.98 -30.69
#